data_22cfe25118ae5f4a391cb353595c09aa
#
_entry.id   22cfe25118ae5f4a391cb353595c09aa
#
_cell.length_a   1.000
_cell.length_b   1.000
_cell.length_c   1.000
_cell.angle_alpha   90.00
_cell.angle_beta   90.00
_cell.angle_gamma   90.00
#
_symmetry.space_group_name_H-M   'P 1'
#
loop_
_entity.id
_entity.type
_entity.pdbx_description
1 polymer ?
#
loop_
_entity_poly.entity_id
_entity_poly.type
_entity_poly.pdbx_seq_one_letter_code
_entity_poly.pdbx_strand_id
1 'polypeptide(L)'
;MSKSIAVASGKGGVGKTTIAVNLALTLSQMGSKISLMDADFGLANAHIMLGVNPKRSIRDVLKNGLPVEDVIETGPNGIKFISGGSGLTDILNVEKNSMFQLINSINPLEKYTDKLVVDIPAGASEQSMTFASAVDKLVIVLVGEPTSFMDAYTFIKSANLDYGIQNFSVVVNMVDNEESAQRIFSKFQNAVIKFFDANLTFAGGIPRSKKVQNAIMKKTPVVLDKEAELEKLAF
;
A
#
# COMPACT_ATOMS: atom_id res chain seq x y z
N MET A 1 7.70 12.23 13.25
CA MET A 1 7.18 10.86 12.96
C MET A 1 6.66 10.84 11.55
N SER A 2 6.85 9.75 10.80
CA SER A 2 6.32 9.61 9.43
C SER A 2 4.80 9.72 9.45
N LYS A 3 4.24 10.62 8.62
CA LYS A 3 2.80 10.83 8.50
C LYS A 3 2.18 9.99 7.36
N SER A 4 2.99 9.64 6.36
CA SER A 4 2.53 8.91 5.18
C SER A 4 3.35 7.64 4.93
N ILE A 5 2.65 6.57 4.55
CA ILE A 5 3.22 5.26 4.28
C ILE A 5 2.62 4.74 2.98
N ALA A 6 3.43 4.52 1.95
CA ALA A 6 2.98 3.80 0.77
C ALA A 6 3.31 2.31 0.86
N VAL A 7 2.38 1.47 0.43
CA VAL A 7 2.59 0.04 0.24
C VAL A 7 2.68 -0.23 -1.24
N ALA A 8 3.81 -0.77 -1.67
CA ALA A 8 4.17 -0.98 -3.06
C ALA A 8 4.57 -2.43 -3.32
N SER A 9 4.54 -2.82 -4.57
CA SER A 9 5.08 -4.11 -5.04
C SER A 9 5.47 -4.03 -6.50
N GLY A 10 6.49 -4.76 -6.90
CA GLY A 10 6.85 -4.87 -8.32
C GLY A 10 5.85 -5.69 -9.13
N LYS A 11 5.08 -6.59 -8.49
CA LYS A 11 4.19 -7.55 -9.14
C LYS A 11 2.79 -7.52 -8.52
N GLY A 12 1.75 -7.75 -9.33
CA GLY A 12 0.40 -7.99 -8.84
C GLY A 12 0.26 -9.34 -8.11
N GLY A 13 -0.72 -9.44 -7.21
CA GLY A 13 -1.04 -10.70 -6.51
C GLY A 13 -0.15 -11.06 -5.32
N VAL A 14 0.84 -10.25 -4.95
CA VAL A 14 1.72 -10.50 -3.78
C VAL A 14 1.07 -10.13 -2.43
N GLY A 15 -0.16 -9.64 -2.43
CA GLY A 15 -0.91 -9.28 -1.20
C GLY A 15 -0.75 -7.83 -0.76
N LYS A 16 -0.28 -6.94 -1.62
CA LYS A 16 -0.06 -5.51 -1.35
C LYS A 16 -1.29 -4.84 -0.71
N THR A 17 -2.44 -4.89 -1.38
CA THR A 17 -3.70 -4.29 -0.88
C THR A 17 -4.14 -4.91 0.45
N THR A 18 -4.00 -6.23 0.62
CA THR A 18 -4.29 -6.90 1.90
C THR A 18 -3.43 -6.33 3.02
N ILE A 19 -2.15 -6.12 2.76
CA ILE A 19 -1.22 -5.54 3.75
C ILE A 19 -1.59 -4.08 4.02
N ALA A 20 -1.87 -3.27 3.00
CA ALA A 20 -2.23 -1.86 3.17
C ALA A 20 -3.50 -1.69 4.02
N VAL A 21 -4.55 -2.46 3.72
CA VAL A 21 -5.82 -2.45 4.47
C VAL A 21 -5.62 -2.86 5.92
N ASN A 22 -4.94 -3.98 6.16
CA ASN A 22 -4.73 -4.47 7.52
C ASN A 22 -3.76 -3.60 8.33
N LEU A 23 -2.73 -3.01 7.69
CA LEU A 23 -1.85 -2.02 8.31
C LEU A 23 -2.65 -0.79 8.78
N ALA A 24 -3.51 -0.23 7.92
CA ALA A 24 -4.34 0.92 8.26
C ALA A 24 -5.25 0.63 9.46
N LEU A 25 -5.89 -0.53 9.47
CA LEU A 25 -6.77 -0.95 10.56
C LEU A 25 -5.99 -1.22 11.86
N THR A 26 -4.84 -1.88 11.79
CA THR A 26 -3.98 -2.11 12.95
C THR A 26 -3.51 -0.79 13.57
N LEU A 27 -3.07 0.17 12.76
CA LEU A 27 -2.68 1.50 13.25
C LEU A 27 -3.86 2.23 13.89
N SER A 28 -5.08 2.06 13.35
CA SER A 28 -6.29 2.61 13.96
C SER A 28 -6.61 1.95 15.31
N GLN A 29 -6.49 0.62 15.42
CA GLN A 29 -6.64 -0.10 16.69
C GLN A 29 -5.62 0.35 17.75
N MET A 30 -4.44 0.80 17.32
CA MET A 30 -3.41 1.39 18.19
C MET A 30 -3.69 2.86 18.58
N GLY A 31 -4.85 3.41 18.20
CA GLY A 31 -5.31 4.74 18.61
C GLY A 31 -4.98 5.87 17.65
N SER A 32 -4.37 5.61 16.49
CA SER A 32 -4.12 6.66 15.49
C SER A 32 -5.34 6.92 14.61
N LYS A 33 -5.56 8.17 14.24
CA LYS A 33 -6.54 8.54 13.20
C LYS A 33 -5.92 8.24 11.84
N ILE A 34 -6.53 7.32 11.09
CA ILE A 34 -5.96 6.81 9.84
C ILE A 34 -6.83 7.18 8.65
N SER A 35 -6.19 7.64 7.57
CA SER A 35 -6.74 7.60 6.22
C SER A 35 -6.07 6.50 5.41
N LEU A 36 -6.86 5.75 4.66
CA LEU A 36 -6.40 4.78 3.65
C LEU A 36 -6.84 5.26 2.28
N MET A 37 -5.89 5.41 1.37
CA MET A 37 -6.14 5.75 -0.02
C MET A 37 -5.79 4.55 -0.91
N ASP A 38 -6.75 4.12 -1.73
CA ASP A 38 -6.51 3.19 -2.82
C ASP A 38 -6.11 3.99 -4.05
N ALA A 39 -4.83 3.97 -4.39
CA ALA A 39 -4.28 4.69 -5.54
C ALA A 39 -4.17 3.82 -6.81
N ASP A 40 -4.74 2.61 -6.81
CA ASP A 40 -4.88 1.78 -8.01
C ASP A 40 -6.11 2.23 -8.80
N PHE A 41 -5.95 3.24 -9.65
CA PHE A 41 -7.03 3.84 -10.43
C PHE A 41 -7.53 2.98 -11.58
N GLY A 42 -6.88 1.84 -11.83
CA GLY A 42 -7.30 0.86 -12.82
C GLY A 42 -8.19 -0.24 -12.22
N LEU A 43 -7.77 -0.77 -11.08
CA LEU A 43 -8.35 -1.94 -10.43
C LEU A 43 -8.47 -1.77 -8.91
N ALA A 44 -9.06 -0.63 -8.47
CA ALA A 44 -9.28 -0.35 -7.06
C ALA A 44 -10.04 -1.48 -6.35
N ASN A 45 -9.44 -2.11 -5.36
CA ASN A 45 -9.94 -3.29 -4.67
C ASN A 45 -10.04 -3.14 -3.15
N ALA A 46 -9.42 -2.12 -2.57
CA ALA A 46 -9.38 -1.95 -1.12
C ALA A 46 -10.77 -1.76 -0.51
N HIS A 47 -11.70 -1.11 -1.23
CA HIS A 47 -13.08 -0.92 -0.80
C HIS A 47 -13.83 -2.26 -0.60
N ILE A 48 -13.55 -3.26 -1.46
CA ILE A 48 -14.15 -4.60 -1.35
C ILE A 48 -13.67 -5.27 -0.07
N MET A 49 -12.38 -5.17 0.23
CA MET A 49 -11.80 -5.76 1.43
C MET A 49 -12.27 -5.07 2.71
N LEU A 50 -12.53 -3.76 2.65
CA LEU A 50 -13.07 -2.99 3.77
C LEU A 50 -14.58 -3.20 3.97
N GLY A 51 -15.28 -3.79 3.03
CA GLY A 51 -16.73 -3.92 3.06
C GLY A 51 -17.46 -2.58 2.91
N VAL A 52 -16.82 -1.57 2.28
CA VAL A 52 -17.41 -0.26 2.00
C VAL A 52 -17.79 -0.12 0.53
N ASN A 53 -18.77 0.74 0.26
CA ASN A 53 -19.24 1.01 -1.11
C ASN A 53 -19.17 2.51 -1.41
N PRO A 54 -17.99 3.03 -1.83
CA PRO A 54 -17.79 4.43 -2.09
C PRO A 54 -18.72 4.94 -3.18
N LYS A 55 -19.44 6.03 -2.90
CA LYS A 55 -20.31 6.70 -3.89
C LYS A 55 -19.53 7.64 -4.80
N ARG A 56 -18.41 8.15 -4.31
CA ARG A 56 -17.50 9.09 -4.97
C ARG A 56 -16.08 8.62 -4.81
N SER A 57 -15.18 9.16 -5.61
CA SER A 57 -13.79 8.76 -5.65
C SER A 57 -12.89 9.96 -5.93
N ILE A 58 -11.59 9.75 -5.90
CA ILE A 58 -10.61 10.76 -6.28
C ILE A 58 -10.81 11.28 -7.72
N ARG A 59 -11.45 10.49 -8.58
CA ARG A 59 -11.84 10.91 -9.91
C ARG A 59 -12.77 12.13 -9.88
N ASP A 60 -13.67 12.18 -8.91
CA ASP A 60 -14.61 13.30 -8.77
C ASP A 60 -13.90 14.57 -8.32
N VAL A 61 -12.85 14.43 -7.50
CA VAL A 61 -11.99 15.56 -7.12
C VAL A 61 -11.27 16.10 -8.37
N LEU A 62 -10.67 15.23 -9.17
CA LEU A 62 -9.88 15.65 -10.34
C LEU A 62 -10.73 16.16 -11.51
N LYS A 63 -11.87 15.52 -11.80
CA LYS A 63 -12.73 15.90 -12.94
C LYS A 63 -13.72 16.99 -12.62
N ASN A 64 -14.31 16.93 -11.43
CA ASN A 64 -15.44 17.77 -11.07
C ASN A 64 -15.06 18.87 -10.09
N GLY A 65 -13.78 18.92 -9.66
CA GLY A 65 -13.29 19.91 -8.70
C GLY A 65 -13.88 19.77 -7.32
N LEU A 66 -14.38 18.59 -6.95
CA LEU A 66 -14.94 18.37 -5.62
C LEU A 66 -13.85 18.47 -4.55
N PRO A 67 -14.15 19.00 -3.35
CA PRO A 67 -13.28 18.90 -2.20
C PRO A 67 -12.98 17.43 -1.87
N VAL A 68 -11.76 17.12 -1.40
CA VAL A 68 -11.40 15.76 -1.01
C VAL A 68 -12.27 15.23 0.13
N GLU A 69 -12.76 16.12 0.98
CA GLU A 69 -13.66 15.80 2.09
C GLU A 69 -14.97 15.13 1.61
N ASP A 70 -15.45 15.50 0.44
CA ASP A 70 -16.70 14.99 -0.15
C ASP A 70 -16.58 13.57 -0.72
N VAL A 71 -15.35 13.04 -0.86
CA VAL A 71 -15.07 11.70 -1.37
C VAL A 71 -14.59 10.74 -0.30
N ILE A 72 -14.54 11.19 0.97
CA ILE A 72 -14.15 10.38 2.10
C ILE A 72 -15.32 9.50 2.53
N GLU A 73 -15.09 8.19 2.57
CA GLU A 73 -15.98 7.22 3.20
C GLU A 73 -15.45 6.81 4.57
N THR A 74 -16.34 6.50 5.50
CA THR A 74 -15.94 5.98 6.81
C THR A 74 -15.95 4.46 6.76
N GLY A 75 -14.78 3.86 6.94
CA GLY A 75 -14.58 2.41 7.01
C GLY A 75 -14.64 1.86 8.44
N PRO A 76 -14.35 0.57 8.62
CA PRO A 76 -14.27 -0.08 9.92
C PRO A 76 -13.31 0.66 10.87
N ASN A 77 -13.56 0.61 12.17
CA ASN A 77 -12.81 1.32 13.22
C ASN A 77 -12.67 2.83 12.99
N GLY A 78 -13.56 3.42 12.16
CA GLY A 78 -13.57 4.85 11.89
C GLY A 78 -12.44 5.35 10.97
N ILE A 79 -11.70 4.44 10.30
CA ILE A 79 -10.70 4.87 9.31
C ILE A 79 -11.39 5.67 8.21
N LYS A 80 -10.68 6.66 7.66
CA LYS A 80 -11.14 7.43 6.50
C LYS A 80 -10.64 6.73 5.24
N PHE A 81 -11.55 6.34 4.37
CA PHE A 81 -11.21 5.64 3.13
C PHE A 81 -11.45 6.54 1.92
N ILE A 82 -10.49 6.56 1.00
CA ILE A 82 -10.57 7.29 -0.26
C ILE A 82 -10.35 6.29 -1.39
N SER A 83 -11.38 6.14 -2.21
CA SER A 83 -11.30 5.28 -3.40
C SER A 83 -10.62 6.01 -4.54
N GLY A 84 -9.73 5.33 -5.24
CA GLY A 84 -9.17 5.81 -6.51
C GLY A 84 -10.23 5.95 -7.61
N GLY A 85 -11.23 5.08 -7.58
CA GLY A 85 -12.23 4.97 -8.64
C GLY A 85 -11.69 4.20 -9.86
N SER A 86 -12.58 3.85 -10.78
CA SER A 86 -12.22 3.18 -12.03
C SER A 86 -12.16 4.15 -13.20
N GLY A 87 -11.29 3.87 -14.19
CA GLY A 87 -11.22 4.65 -15.44
C GLY A 87 -10.54 6.03 -15.32
N LEU A 88 -9.66 6.21 -14.31
CA LEU A 88 -8.81 7.40 -14.17
C LEU A 88 -7.51 7.33 -14.98
N THR A 89 -7.10 6.13 -15.39
CA THR A 89 -5.87 5.91 -16.16
C THR A 89 -5.77 6.80 -17.39
N ASP A 90 -6.89 7.00 -18.09
CA ASP A 90 -6.91 7.84 -19.30
C ASP A 90 -6.64 9.32 -18.99
N ILE A 91 -7.00 9.80 -17.80
CA ILE A 91 -6.81 11.20 -17.40
C ILE A 91 -5.40 11.45 -16.92
N LEU A 92 -4.86 10.51 -16.16
CA LEU A 92 -3.54 10.62 -15.56
C LEU A 92 -2.41 10.41 -16.60
N ASN A 93 -2.69 9.66 -17.67
CA ASN A 93 -1.75 9.46 -18.76
C ASN A 93 -1.64 10.67 -19.70
N VAL A 94 -2.58 11.62 -19.65
CA VAL A 94 -2.61 12.78 -20.56
C VAL A 94 -1.83 13.97 -20.02
N GLU A 95 -1.68 14.14 -18.70
CA GLU A 95 -1.04 15.33 -18.13
C GLU A 95 -0.17 15.00 -16.92
N LYS A 96 1.15 15.23 -17.01
CA LYS A 96 2.08 15.13 -15.87
C LYS A 96 1.68 15.98 -14.67
N ASN A 97 1.01 17.10 -14.90
CA ASN A 97 0.50 17.99 -13.86
C ASN A 97 -0.65 17.40 -13.04
N SER A 98 -1.41 16.45 -13.59
CA SER A 98 -2.57 15.87 -12.90
C SER A 98 -2.19 15.07 -11.64
N MET A 99 -1.02 14.42 -11.65
CA MET A 99 -0.52 13.69 -10.47
C MET A 99 -0.12 14.63 -9.34
N PHE A 100 0.54 15.75 -9.65
CA PHE A 100 0.86 16.78 -8.65
C PHE A 100 -0.40 17.44 -8.10
N GLN A 101 -1.38 17.72 -8.96
CA GLN A 101 -2.67 18.26 -8.55
C GLN A 101 -3.39 17.26 -7.61
N LEU A 102 -3.34 15.97 -7.92
CA LEU A 102 -3.90 14.93 -7.07
C LEU A 102 -3.25 14.91 -5.68
N ILE A 103 -1.91 14.86 -5.63
CA ILE A 103 -1.18 14.86 -4.35
C ILE A 103 -1.53 16.12 -3.55
N ASN A 104 -1.57 17.28 -4.19
CA ASN A 104 -1.95 18.53 -3.53
C ASN A 104 -3.42 18.52 -3.06
N SER A 105 -4.32 17.88 -3.78
CA SER A 105 -5.73 17.81 -3.43
C SER A 105 -6.01 16.98 -2.17
N ILE A 106 -5.10 16.07 -1.81
CA ILE A 106 -5.23 15.26 -0.59
C ILE A 106 -4.59 15.89 0.65
N ASN A 107 -3.85 16.99 0.52
CA ASN A 107 -3.24 17.70 1.66
C ASN A 107 -4.24 18.07 2.77
N PRO A 108 -5.51 18.47 2.47
CA PRO A 108 -6.48 18.75 3.53
C PRO A 108 -6.78 17.57 4.46
N LEU A 109 -6.46 16.32 4.06
CA LEU A 109 -6.59 15.15 4.93
C LEU A 109 -5.77 15.25 6.22
N GLU A 110 -4.67 16.02 6.23
CA GLU A 110 -3.87 16.24 7.44
C GLU A 110 -4.66 16.77 8.61
N LYS A 111 -5.80 17.47 8.35
CA LYS A 111 -6.69 17.97 9.40
C LYS A 111 -7.44 16.85 10.13
N TYR A 112 -7.64 15.71 9.46
CA TYR A 112 -8.50 14.62 9.93
C TYR A 112 -7.70 13.36 10.29
N THR A 113 -6.41 13.34 10.01
CA THR A 113 -5.60 12.13 9.93
C THR A 113 -4.24 12.33 10.58
N ASP A 114 -3.87 11.41 11.48
CA ASP A 114 -2.51 11.36 12.03
C ASP A 114 -1.56 10.66 11.04
N LYS A 115 -2.06 9.67 10.29
CA LYS A 115 -1.29 8.92 9.30
C LYS A 115 -2.13 8.58 8.06
N LEU A 116 -1.50 8.71 6.90
CA LEU A 116 -2.03 8.29 5.61
C LEU A 116 -1.34 6.99 5.17
N VAL A 117 -2.12 5.95 4.87
CA VAL A 117 -1.65 4.74 4.18
C VAL A 117 -2.10 4.80 2.73
N VAL A 118 -1.18 4.59 1.80
CA VAL A 118 -1.46 4.62 0.35
C VAL A 118 -1.18 3.25 -0.24
N ASP A 119 -2.19 2.62 -0.80
CA ASP A 119 -2.05 1.39 -1.59
C ASP A 119 -1.76 1.78 -3.04
N ILE A 120 -0.50 1.76 -3.46
CA ILE A 120 -0.11 2.20 -4.81
C ILE A 120 -0.18 1.05 -5.83
N PRO A 121 -0.36 1.32 -7.14
CA PRO A 121 -0.42 0.27 -8.15
C PRO A 121 0.82 -0.61 -8.15
N ALA A 122 0.68 -1.86 -8.58
CA ALA A 122 1.81 -2.75 -8.77
C ALA A 122 2.67 -2.32 -9.98
N GLY A 123 3.97 -2.56 -9.88
CA GLY A 123 4.93 -2.22 -10.93
C GLY A 123 5.47 -0.78 -10.85
N ALA A 124 6.51 -0.53 -11.65
CA ALA A 124 7.27 0.73 -11.66
C ALA A 124 6.71 1.74 -12.69
N SER A 125 5.38 1.93 -12.71
CA SER A 125 4.77 2.96 -13.55
C SER A 125 5.08 4.37 -13.02
N GLU A 126 4.97 5.39 -13.88
CA GLU A 126 5.13 6.80 -13.48
C GLU A 126 4.17 7.16 -12.32
N GLN A 127 2.94 6.66 -12.36
CA GLN A 127 1.97 6.81 -11.29
C GLN A 127 2.48 6.22 -9.96
N SER A 128 2.95 4.96 -9.98
CA SER A 128 3.47 4.30 -8.79
C SER A 128 4.68 5.04 -8.21
N MET A 129 5.58 5.50 -9.07
CA MET A 129 6.79 6.24 -8.67
C MET A 129 6.46 7.61 -8.09
N THR A 130 5.48 8.32 -8.67
CA THR A 130 5.06 9.62 -8.15
C THR A 130 4.49 9.51 -6.73
N PHE A 131 3.63 8.53 -6.46
CA PHE A 131 3.18 8.27 -5.09
C PHE A 131 4.31 7.81 -4.17
N ALA A 132 5.18 6.93 -4.65
CA ALA A 132 6.31 6.44 -3.86
C ALA A 132 7.26 7.58 -3.44
N SER A 133 7.46 8.58 -4.29
CA SER A 133 8.31 9.74 -4.01
C SER A 133 7.65 10.79 -3.10
N ALA A 134 6.32 10.76 -2.96
CA ALA A 134 5.57 11.74 -2.19
C ALA A 134 5.31 11.33 -0.73
N VAL A 135 5.72 10.13 -0.32
CA VAL A 135 5.47 9.62 1.04
C VAL A 135 6.73 9.60 1.91
N ASP A 136 6.54 9.62 3.23
CA ASP A 136 7.64 9.55 4.20
C ASP A 136 8.25 8.14 4.31
N LYS A 137 7.43 7.11 4.11
CA LYS A 137 7.86 5.70 4.19
C LYS A 137 7.34 4.90 3.01
N LEU A 138 8.23 4.11 2.43
CA LEU A 138 7.89 3.17 1.36
C LEU A 138 8.09 1.73 1.83
N VAL A 139 7.01 0.96 1.81
CA VAL A 139 6.97 -0.46 2.16
C VAL A 139 6.87 -1.28 0.88
N ILE A 140 7.87 -2.10 0.62
CA ILE A 140 7.92 -3.01 -0.53
C ILE A 140 7.46 -4.40 -0.10
N VAL A 141 6.42 -4.91 -0.76
CA VAL A 141 5.93 -6.26 -0.55
C VAL A 141 6.49 -7.18 -1.64
N LEU A 142 7.13 -8.26 -1.23
CA LEU A 142 7.58 -9.32 -2.12
C LEU A 142 7.21 -10.71 -1.57
N VAL A 143 7.21 -11.70 -2.43
CA VAL A 143 7.04 -13.12 -2.09
C VAL A 143 8.27 -13.90 -2.55
N GLY A 144 8.46 -15.12 -2.05
CA GLY A 144 9.64 -15.95 -2.31
C GLY A 144 9.77 -16.50 -3.74
N GLU A 145 9.05 -15.94 -4.71
CA GLU A 145 9.09 -16.36 -6.12
C GLU A 145 10.14 -15.56 -6.92
N PRO A 146 10.90 -16.18 -7.83
CA PRO A 146 11.92 -15.49 -8.62
C PRO A 146 11.38 -14.27 -9.40
N THR A 147 10.17 -14.36 -9.95
CA THR A 147 9.55 -13.26 -10.68
C THR A 147 9.23 -12.08 -9.78
N SER A 148 8.66 -12.33 -8.59
CA SER A 148 8.38 -11.28 -7.60
C SER A 148 9.67 -10.57 -7.15
N PHE A 149 10.75 -11.33 -7.03
CA PHE A 149 12.07 -10.81 -6.71
C PHE A 149 12.59 -9.83 -7.77
N MET A 150 12.51 -10.23 -9.05
CA MET A 150 12.95 -9.40 -10.18
C MET A 150 12.10 -8.16 -10.35
N ASP A 151 10.78 -8.28 -10.15
CA ASP A 151 9.87 -7.15 -10.27
C ASP A 151 10.08 -6.14 -9.14
N ALA A 152 10.28 -6.62 -7.89
CA ALA A 152 10.61 -5.75 -6.75
C ALA A 152 11.99 -5.07 -6.93
N TYR A 153 12.97 -5.79 -7.48
CA TYR A 153 14.27 -5.25 -7.84
C TYR A 153 14.14 -4.11 -8.87
N THR A 154 13.34 -4.33 -9.92
CA THR A 154 13.07 -3.32 -10.96
C THR A 154 12.36 -2.10 -10.37
N PHE A 155 11.41 -2.31 -9.45
CA PHE A 155 10.75 -1.23 -8.74
C PHE A 155 11.75 -0.38 -7.93
N ILE A 156 12.59 -1.02 -7.10
CA ILE A 156 13.61 -0.32 -6.30
C ILE A 156 14.62 0.38 -7.19
N LYS A 157 15.03 -0.25 -8.30
CA LYS A 157 15.93 0.37 -9.27
C LYS A 157 15.39 1.69 -9.78
N SER A 158 14.15 1.72 -10.29
CA SER A 158 13.53 2.95 -10.78
C SER A 158 13.35 3.97 -9.66
N ALA A 159 12.84 3.55 -8.49
CA ALA A 159 12.66 4.42 -7.34
C ALA A 159 13.97 5.07 -6.88
N ASN A 160 15.08 4.32 -6.88
CA ASN A 160 16.39 4.83 -6.45
C ASN A 160 17.04 5.71 -7.53
N LEU A 161 17.15 5.22 -8.77
CA LEU A 161 17.90 5.92 -9.82
C LEU A 161 17.15 7.12 -10.40
N ASP A 162 15.84 7.00 -10.61
CA ASP A 162 15.05 8.02 -11.31
C ASP A 162 14.40 9.01 -10.32
N TYR A 163 14.15 8.60 -9.07
CA TYR A 163 13.44 9.41 -8.06
C TYR A 163 14.24 9.65 -6.78
N GLY A 164 15.46 9.14 -6.66
CA GLY A 164 16.37 9.41 -5.53
C GLY A 164 15.92 8.79 -4.19
N ILE A 165 15.00 7.82 -4.22
CA ILE A 165 14.53 7.16 -2.99
C ILE A 165 15.60 6.18 -2.52
N GLN A 166 16.08 6.35 -1.28
CA GLN A 166 17.14 5.53 -0.72
C GLN A 166 16.66 4.52 0.34
N ASN A 167 15.55 4.80 1.03
CA ASN A 167 15.14 4.01 2.18
C ASN A 167 13.87 3.19 1.88
N PHE A 168 13.98 1.89 2.02
CA PHE A 168 12.91 0.93 1.74
C PHE A 168 12.69 0.00 2.93
N SER A 169 11.45 -0.13 3.38
CA SER A 169 11.05 -1.18 4.31
C SER A 169 10.52 -2.37 3.52
N VAL A 170 10.98 -3.58 3.80
CA VAL A 170 10.63 -4.78 3.02
C VAL A 170 9.84 -5.75 3.87
N VAL A 171 8.65 -6.10 3.39
CA VAL A 171 7.81 -7.18 3.93
C VAL A 171 7.88 -8.37 3.00
N VAL A 172 8.22 -9.55 3.54
CA VAL A 172 8.20 -10.81 2.81
C VAL A 172 6.90 -11.53 3.14
N ASN A 173 5.99 -11.59 2.16
CA ASN A 173 4.66 -12.16 2.33
C ASN A 173 4.59 -13.63 1.88
N MET A 174 3.59 -14.36 2.38
CA MET A 174 3.31 -15.75 2.02
C MET A 174 4.47 -16.71 2.29
N VAL A 175 5.17 -16.51 3.38
CA VAL A 175 6.28 -17.36 3.82
C VAL A 175 5.79 -18.50 4.72
N ASP A 176 6.64 -19.51 4.93
CA ASP A 176 6.32 -20.62 5.83
C ASP A 176 6.58 -20.25 7.30
N ASN A 177 7.64 -19.46 7.54
CA ASN A 177 8.07 -19.02 8.87
C ASN A 177 9.01 -17.80 8.77
N GLU A 178 9.31 -17.21 9.92
CA GLU A 178 10.17 -16.01 10.02
C GLU A 178 11.59 -16.26 9.49
N GLU A 179 12.15 -17.43 9.73
CA GLU A 179 13.47 -17.79 9.25
C GLU A 179 13.54 -17.82 7.71
N SER A 180 12.48 -18.34 7.07
CA SER A 180 12.34 -18.31 5.61
C SER A 180 12.22 -16.88 5.09
N ALA A 181 11.46 -16.03 5.78
CA ALA A 181 11.33 -14.61 5.44
C ALA A 181 12.68 -13.90 5.48
N GLN A 182 13.44 -14.12 6.56
CA GLN A 182 14.75 -13.51 6.75
C GLN A 182 15.76 -13.98 5.68
N ARG A 183 15.73 -15.26 5.30
CA ARG A 183 16.57 -15.77 4.20
C ARG A 183 16.24 -15.15 2.85
N ILE A 184 14.93 -14.99 2.56
CA ILE A 184 14.47 -14.36 1.32
C ILE A 184 14.89 -12.89 1.32
N PHE A 185 14.66 -12.17 2.42
CA PHE A 185 15.05 -10.77 2.55
C PHE A 185 16.57 -10.59 2.35
N SER A 186 17.40 -11.40 3.03
CA SER A 186 18.86 -11.26 2.96
C SER A 186 19.38 -11.50 1.51
N LYS A 187 18.80 -12.45 0.78
CA LYS A 187 19.14 -12.67 -0.64
C LYS A 187 18.74 -11.46 -1.49
N PHE A 188 17.57 -10.90 -1.24
CA PHE A 188 17.07 -9.72 -1.94
C PHE A 188 17.93 -8.49 -1.64
N GLN A 189 18.19 -8.22 -0.37
CA GLN A 189 19.03 -7.11 0.07
C GLN A 189 20.42 -7.18 -0.59
N ASN A 190 21.09 -8.33 -0.55
CA ASN A 190 22.41 -8.52 -1.16
C ASN A 190 22.41 -8.25 -2.67
N ALA A 191 21.32 -8.60 -3.37
CA ALA A 191 21.19 -8.31 -4.80
C ALA A 191 21.01 -6.81 -5.07
N VAL A 192 20.23 -6.11 -4.25
CA VAL A 192 19.96 -4.68 -4.42
C VAL A 192 21.17 -3.83 -4.06
N ILE A 193 21.75 -3.99 -2.87
CA ILE A 193 22.86 -3.15 -2.39
C ILE A 193 24.14 -3.29 -3.22
N LYS A 194 24.27 -4.38 -3.98
CA LYS A 194 25.40 -4.57 -4.90
C LYS A 194 25.42 -3.56 -6.06
N PHE A 195 24.25 -3.04 -6.45
CA PHE A 195 24.10 -2.22 -7.65
C PHE A 195 23.52 -0.82 -7.37
N PHE A 196 22.90 -0.62 -6.21
CA PHE A 196 22.24 0.63 -5.85
C PHE A 196 22.66 1.12 -4.48
N ASP A 197 22.71 2.45 -4.33
CA ASP A 197 22.83 3.11 -3.02
C ASP A 197 21.44 3.15 -2.36
N ALA A 198 21.03 1.99 -1.85
CA ALA A 198 19.71 1.82 -1.26
C ALA A 198 19.79 1.09 0.08
N ASN A 199 19.09 1.62 1.09
CA ASN A 199 18.99 1.05 2.42
C ASN A 199 17.71 0.23 2.53
N LEU A 200 17.83 -1.09 2.66
CA LEU A 200 16.71 -1.98 2.86
C LEU A 200 16.64 -2.42 4.31
N THR A 201 15.49 -2.21 4.93
CA THR A 201 15.20 -2.64 6.30
C THR A 201 14.17 -3.77 6.24
N PHE A 202 14.46 -4.88 6.90
CA PHE A 202 13.48 -5.96 7.07
C PHE A 202 12.37 -5.52 8.01
N ALA A 203 11.14 -5.48 7.51
CA ALA A 203 9.95 -5.09 8.27
C ALA A 203 9.18 -6.29 8.84
N GLY A 204 9.51 -7.51 8.38
CA GLY A 204 8.93 -8.75 8.89
C GLY A 204 8.49 -9.71 7.79
N GLY A 205 8.19 -10.94 8.20
CA GLY A 205 7.58 -11.98 7.39
C GLY A 205 6.08 -12.13 7.70
N ILE A 206 5.26 -12.34 6.68
CA ILE A 206 3.84 -12.66 6.87
C ILE A 206 3.61 -14.10 6.39
N PRO A 207 3.20 -15.01 7.28
CA PRO A 207 3.03 -16.40 6.92
C PRO A 207 1.84 -16.60 5.98
N ARG A 208 1.93 -17.65 5.15
CA ARG A 208 0.79 -18.12 4.36
C ARG A 208 -0.29 -18.63 5.29
N SER A 209 -1.48 -18.06 5.22
CA SER A 209 -2.58 -18.39 6.12
C SER A 209 -3.89 -18.61 5.37
N LYS A 210 -4.56 -19.74 5.64
CA LYS A 210 -5.94 -19.99 5.17
C LYS A 210 -6.93 -18.98 5.75
N LYS A 211 -6.67 -18.43 6.95
CA LYS A 211 -7.52 -17.41 7.56
C LYS A 211 -7.49 -16.12 6.73
N VAL A 212 -6.32 -15.69 6.25
CA VAL A 212 -6.21 -14.53 5.35
C VAL A 212 -7.00 -14.77 4.06
N GLN A 213 -6.90 -15.97 3.47
CA GLN A 213 -7.67 -16.32 2.26
C GLN A 213 -9.19 -16.29 2.54
N ASN A 214 -9.63 -16.88 3.65
CA ASN A 214 -11.03 -16.88 4.05
C ASN A 214 -11.55 -15.46 4.34
N ALA A 215 -10.77 -14.63 5.00
CA ALA A 215 -11.09 -13.23 5.29
C ALA A 215 -11.30 -12.42 3.98
N ILE A 216 -10.42 -12.62 2.99
CA ILE A 216 -10.57 -12.01 1.66
C ILE A 216 -11.88 -12.47 0.99
N MET A 217 -12.19 -13.77 1.02
CA MET A 217 -13.45 -14.30 0.46
C MET A 217 -14.69 -13.76 1.18
N LYS A 218 -14.62 -13.56 2.49
CA LYS A 218 -15.69 -12.96 3.31
C LYS A 218 -15.74 -11.43 3.18
N LYS A 219 -14.83 -10.80 2.42
CA LYS A 219 -14.68 -9.33 2.30
C LYS A 219 -14.54 -8.65 3.67
N THR A 220 -13.80 -9.28 4.56
CA THR A 220 -13.56 -8.79 5.92
C THR A 220 -12.06 -8.78 6.17
N PRO A 221 -11.46 -7.65 6.62
CA PRO A 221 -10.05 -7.61 6.94
C PRO A 221 -9.70 -8.59 8.07
N VAL A 222 -8.58 -9.31 7.92
CA VAL A 222 -8.19 -10.37 8.85
C VAL A 222 -7.97 -9.87 10.29
N VAL A 223 -7.53 -8.62 10.46
CA VAL A 223 -7.32 -8.00 11.78
C VAL A 223 -8.63 -7.68 12.51
N LEU A 224 -9.77 -7.73 11.83
CA LEU A 224 -11.10 -7.57 12.41
C LEU A 224 -11.79 -8.92 12.68
N ASP A 225 -11.21 -10.02 12.21
CA ASP A 225 -11.74 -11.36 12.46
C ASP A 225 -11.35 -11.80 13.88
N LYS A 226 -12.32 -11.87 14.77
CA LYS A 226 -12.13 -12.26 16.19
C LYS A 226 -11.53 -13.66 16.33
N GLU A 227 -11.77 -14.56 15.39
CA GLU A 227 -11.16 -15.89 15.38
C GLU A 227 -9.66 -15.84 15.06
N ALA A 228 -9.20 -14.79 14.35
CA ALA A 228 -7.79 -14.57 14.03
C ALA A 228 -6.99 -13.95 15.20
N GLU A 229 -7.65 -13.27 16.14
CA GLU A 229 -6.98 -12.68 17.33
C GLU A 229 -6.39 -13.74 18.27
N LEU A 230 -7.02 -14.90 18.37
CA LEU A 230 -6.56 -15.98 19.25
C LEU A 230 -5.23 -16.62 18.82
N GLU A 231 -4.82 -16.48 17.55
CA GLU A 231 -3.53 -16.98 17.07
C GLU A 231 -2.40 -15.93 17.11
N LYS A 232 -2.70 -14.64 17.28
CA LYS A 232 -1.65 -13.62 17.51
C LYS A 232 -0.89 -13.81 18.83
N LEU A 233 -1.44 -14.59 19.75
CA LEU A 233 -0.83 -14.93 21.03
C LEU A 233 0.13 -16.12 20.95
N ALA A 234 0.30 -16.74 19.76
CA ALA A 234 1.11 -17.94 19.59
C ALA A 234 2.43 -17.68 18.82
N PHE A 235 2.83 -16.42 18.59
CA PHE A 235 4.11 -16.04 17.98
C PHE A 235 4.87 -15.08 18.86
#